data_eb83f548217d5eec78bbe104fc939900
#
_entry.id   eb83f548217d5eec78bbe104fc939900
#
_cell.length_a   1.000
_cell.length_b   1.000
_cell.length_c   1.000
_cell.angle_alpha   90.00
_cell.angle_beta   90.00
_cell.angle_gamma   90.00
#
_symmetry.space_group_name_H-M   'P 1'
#
loop_
_entity.id
_entity.type
_entity.pdbx_description
1 polymer ?
#
loop_
_entity_poly.entity_id
_entity_poly.type
_entity_poly.pdbx_seq_one_letter_code
_entity_poly.pdbx_strand_id
1 'polypeptide(L)'
;LTSEKIFSACANRIRSLSSFISTNDLLCAAKLICEARICHIIGAGNTIPIASDLGFRLQRNGQSCMYSSLPEQYFNNIALGDSSDLVIAISRSGASTQVLKALSLAKKKEMKILVITADPNSQIMDFSDAILQINDTNEMHDQNVRADSHLLELAVNDALIYVIKNYPLFNFDDKLPTQINDVELL
;
A
#
# COMPACT_ATOMS: atom_id res chain seq x y z
N LEU A 1 -19.93 8.16 -25.11
CA LEU A 1 -19.26 8.15 -23.80
C LEU A 1 -19.45 9.52 -23.15
N THR A 2 -20.05 9.59 -21.96
CA THR A 2 -20.26 10.85 -21.20
C THR A 2 -19.39 10.82 -19.95
N SER A 3 -19.02 12.00 -19.44
CA SER A 3 -18.25 12.14 -18.17
C SER A 3 -18.99 11.46 -17.01
N GLU A 4 -20.30 11.59 -16.92
CA GLU A 4 -21.13 10.95 -15.92
C GLU A 4 -20.97 9.42 -15.91
N LYS A 5 -21.00 8.77 -17.08
CA LYS A 5 -20.79 7.33 -17.20
C LYS A 5 -19.39 6.90 -16.77
N ILE A 6 -18.36 7.71 -17.10
CA ILE A 6 -16.98 7.44 -16.71
C ILE A 6 -16.84 7.50 -15.18
N PHE A 7 -17.29 8.60 -14.56
CA PHE A 7 -17.19 8.78 -13.11
C PHE A 7 -18.06 7.78 -12.33
N SER A 8 -19.24 7.43 -12.86
CA SER A 8 -20.08 6.38 -12.26
C SER A 8 -19.39 5.02 -12.28
N ALA A 9 -18.73 4.67 -13.39
CA ALA A 9 -17.95 3.43 -13.47
C ALA A 9 -16.78 3.44 -12.47
N CYS A 10 -16.04 4.55 -12.34
CA CYS A 10 -14.99 4.70 -11.34
C CYS A 10 -15.53 4.53 -9.91
N ALA A 11 -16.64 5.18 -9.59
CA ALA A 11 -17.28 5.10 -8.28
C ALA A 11 -17.74 3.66 -7.95
N ASN A 12 -18.29 2.93 -8.92
CA ASN A 12 -18.69 1.54 -8.75
C ASN A 12 -17.49 0.63 -8.50
N ARG A 13 -16.36 0.83 -9.19
CA ARG A 13 -15.12 0.10 -8.93
C ARG A 13 -14.61 0.34 -7.51
N ILE A 14 -14.58 1.59 -7.04
CA ILE A 14 -14.19 1.89 -5.66
C ILE A 14 -15.15 1.23 -4.68
N ARG A 15 -16.45 1.30 -4.92
CA ARG A 15 -17.47 0.68 -4.05
C ARG A 15 -17.28 -0.83 -3.94
N SER A 16 -16.89 -1.51 -5.03
CA SER A 16 -16.67 -2.95 -5.03
C SER A 16 -15.55 -3.41 -4.08
N LEU A 17 -14.60 -2.52 -3.71
CA LEU A 17 -13.55 -2.86 -2.74
C LEU A 17 -14.12 -3.34 -1.39
N SER A 18 -15.26 -2.82 -0.96
CA SER A 18 -15.90 -3.24 0.30
C SER A 18 -16.38 -4.71 0.31
N SER A 19 -16.44 -5.35 -0.85
CA SER A 19 -16.75 -6.79 -0.97
C SER A 19 -15.51 -7.68 -0.83
N PHE A 20 -14.31 -7.11 -0.88
CA PHE A 20 -13.04 -7.83 -0.85
C PHE A 20 -12.17 -7.44 0.35
N ILE A 21 -12.29 -6.21 0.82
CA ILE A 21 -11.54 -5.69 1.95
C ILE A 21 -12.53 -5.41 3.08
N SER A 22 -12.49 -6.19 4.14
CA SER A 22 -13.30 -5.97 5.33
C SER A 22 -12.73 -4.84 6.20
N THR A 23 -13.54 -4.31 7.10
CA THR A 23 -13.06 -3.37 8.12
C THR A 23 -11.93 -3.97 8.95
N ASN A 24 -12.00 -5.27 9.28
CA ASN A 24 -10.96 -5.94 10.04
C ASN A 24 -9.64 -6.01 9.29
N ASP A 25 -9.65 -6.23 7.97
CA ASP A 25 -8.43 -6.23 7.15
C ASP A 25 -7.76 -4.86 7.17
N LEU A 26 -8.54 -3.78 7.04
CA LEU A 26 -8.02 -2.41 7.14
C LEU A 26 -7.44 -2.12 8.52
N LEU A 27 -8.10 -2.55 9.59
CA LEU A 27 -7.62 -2.37 10.96
C LEU A 27 -6.35 -3.16 11.22
N CYS A 28 -6.27 -4.41 10.76
CA CYS A 28 -5.05 -5.22 10.86
C CYS A 28 -3.88 -4.59 10.11
N ALA A 29 -4.12 -4.13 8.88
CA ALA A 29 -3.10 -3.46 8.09
C ALA A 29 -2.63 -2.15 8.75
N ALA A 30 -3.56 -1.33 9.23
CA ALA A 30 -3.25 -0.09 9.93
C ALA A 30 -2.45 -0.35 11.21
N LYS A 31 -2.80 -1.38 11.98
CA LYS A 31 -2.06 -1.78 13.17
C LYS A 31 -0.62 -2.15 12.84
N LEU A 32 -0.38 -2.99 11.83
CA LEU A 32 0.98 -3.33 11.39
C LEU A 32 1.79 -2.09 11.02
N ILE A 33 1.18 -1.14 10.31
CA ILE A 33 1.83 0.12 9.92
C ILE A 33 2.21 0.93 11.16
N CYS A 34 1.31 1.05 12.13
CA CYS A 34 1.51 1.87 13.30
C CYS A 34 2.53 1.29 14.29
N GLU A 35 2.58 -0.03 14.40
CA GLU A 35 3.51 -0.73 15.30
C GLU A 35 4.92 -0.84 14.71
N ALA A 36 5.08 -0.66 13.40
CA ALA A 36 6.35 -0.78 12.73
C ALA A 36 7.32 0.35 13.10
N ARG A 37 8.59 0.01 13.34
CA ARG A 37 9.66 0.99 13.48
C ARG A 37 9.87 1.77 12.17
N ILE A 38 9.97 1.05 11.05
CA ILE A 38 10.10 1.62 9.70
C ILE A 38 9.21 0.80 8.75
N CYS A 39 8.44 1.49 7.91
CA CYS A 39 7.72 0.86 6.81
C CYS A 39 8.55 0.95 5.51
N HIS A 40 8.95 -0.21 4.97
CA HIS A 40 9.59 -0.32 3.67
C HIS A 40 8.52 -0.54 2.60
N ILE A 41 8.23 0.47 1.78
CA ILE A 41 7.16 0.40 0.79
C ILE A 41 7.75 0.13 -0.57
N ILE A 42 7.35 -0.98 -1.18
CA ILE A 42 7.91 -1.47 -2.43
C ILE A 42 6.85 -1.68 -3.51
N GLY A 43 7.21 -1.41 -4.73
CA GLY A 43 6.44 -1.67 -5.93
C GLY A 43 7.36 -1.87 -7.12
N ALA A 44 6.81 -2.31 -8.25
CA ALA A 44 7.56 -2.47 -9.49
C ALA A 44 6.74 -1.98 -10.69
N GLY A 45 7.40 -1.35 -11.67
CA GLY A 45 6.74 -0.80 -12.85
C GLY A 45 5.68 0.23 -12.48
N ASN A 46 4.46 0.02 -12.94
CA ASN A 46 3.35 0.98 -12.77
C ASN A 46 2.88 1.15 -11.32
N THR A 47 3.25 0.25 -10.39
CA THR A 47 2.89 0.40 -8.97
C THR A 47 3.89 1.25 -8.18
N ILE A 48 5.02 1.63 -8.76
CA ILE A 48 6.01 2.51 -8.10
C ILE A 48 5.40 3.85 -7.68
N PRO A 49 4.65 4.58 -8.51
CA PRO A 49 4.01 5.84 -8.12
C PRO A 49 3.03 5.65 -6.94
N ILE A 50 2.34 4.51 -6.88
CA ILE A 50 1.38 4.20 -5.83
C ILE A 50 2.09 3.94 -4.50
N ALA A 51 3.20 3.19 -4.55
CA ALA A 51 4.06 2.96 -3.38
C ALA A 51 4.64 4.28 -2.85
N SER A 52 5.05 5.18 -3.76
CA SER A 52 5.56 6.50 -3.40
C SER A 52 4.48 7.38 -2.78
N ASP A 53 3.24 7.37 -3.31
CA ASP A 53 2.10 8.08 -2.74
C ASP A 53 1.84 7.63 -1.29
N LEU A 54 1.74 6.31 -1.07
CA LEU A 54 1.52 5.77 0.27
C LEU A 54 2.63 6.18 1.23
N GLY A 55 3.90 6.03 0.82
CA GLY A 55 5.06 6.36 1.63
C GLY A 55 5.11 7.85 2.02
N PHE A 56 4.90 8.74 1.05
CA PHE A 56 4.83 10.16 1.30
C PHE A 56 3.73 10.54 2.28
N ARG A 57 2.55 9.95 2.12
CA ARG A 57 1.39 10.23 2.97
C ARG A 57 1.56 9.68 4.39
N LEU A 58 2.15 8.48 4.54
CA LEU A 58 2.48 7.91 5.86
C LEU A 58 3.51 8.77 6.59
N GLN A 59 4.56 9.23 5.91
CA GLN A 59 5.55 10.17 6.49
C GLN A 59 4.89 11.45 6.99
N ARG A 60 3.96 12.03 6.22
CA ARG A 60 3.18 13.20 6.66
C ARG A 60 2.28 12.92 7.88
N ASN A 61 2.02 11.67 8.18
CA ASN A 61 1.27 11.24 9.37
C ASN A 61 2.18 10.69 10.48
N GLY A 62 3.49 10.97 10.41
CA GLY A 62 4.46 10.65 11.45
C GLY A 62 5.03 9.23 11.41
N GLN A 63 4.66 8.43 10.42
CA GLN A 63 5.22 7.10 10.28
C GLN A 63 6.57 7.14 9.55
N SER A 64 7.61 6.54 10.12
CA SER A 64 8.90 6.37 9.44
C SER A 64 8.76 5.45 8.24
N CYS A 65 9.06 5.95 7.04
CA CYS A 65 8.92 5.17 5.81
C CYS A 65 10.15 5.31 4.92
N MET A 66 10.49 4.21 4.24
CA MET A 66 11.47 4.17 3.16
C MET A 66 10.78 3.65 1.90
N TYR A 67 10.85 4.39 0.82
CA TYR A 67 10.32 3.99 -0.49
C TYR A 67 11.25 4.50 -1.59
N SER A 68 11.32 3.77 -2.69
CA SER A 68 12.18 4.10 -3.81
C SER A 68 11.64 3.54 -5.11
N SER A 69 11.93 4.24 -6.20
CA SER A 69 11.71 3.74 -7.56
C SER A 69 12.78 2.75 -8.03
N LEU A 70 13.89 2.64 -7.30
CA LEU A 70 15.03 1.80 -7.65
C LEU A 70 15.02 0.51 -6.83
N PRO A 71 14.96 -0.66 -7.48
CA PRO A 71 14.99 -1.96 -6.78
C PRO A 71 16.21 -2.13 -5.86
N GLU A 72 17.38 -1.71 -6.29
CA GLU A 72 18.62 -1.80 -5.51
C GLU A 72 18.49 -1.05 -4.18
N GLN A 73 17.80 0.07 -4.19
CA GLN A 73 17.65 0.91 -3.00
C GLN A 73 16.71 0.26 -1.98
N TYR A 74 15.56 -0.28 -2.41
CA TYR A 74 14.68 -0.95 -1.45
C TYR A 74 15.26 -2.29 -0.97
N PHE A 75 16.04 -3.01 -1.79
CA PHE A 75 16.79 -4.17 -1.33
C PHE A 75 17.78 -3.83 -0.21
N ASN A 76 18.56 -2.75 -0.40
CA ASN A 76 19.49 -2.27 0.62
C ASN A 76 18.77 -1.86 1.90
N ASN A 77 17.65 -1.14 1.80
CA ASN A 77 16.86 -0.72 2.95
C ASN A 77 16.36 -1.92 3.75
N ILE A 78 15.79 -2.94 3.08
CA ILE A 78 15.33 -4.19 3.72
C ILE A 78 16.52 -4.95 4.34
N ALA A 79 17.67 -5.00 3.65
CA ALA A 79 18.87 -5.68 4.17
C ALA A 79 19.39 -5.06 5.47
N LEU A 80 19.25 -3.73 5.63
CA LEU A 80 19.64 -2.98 6.82
C LEU A 80 18.58 -2.99 7.93
N GLY A 81 17.36 -3.40 7.63
CA GLY A 81 16.26 -3.48 8.58
C GLY A 81 16.28 -4.75 9.44
N ASP A 82 15.33 -4.85 10.33
CA ASP A 82 15.15 -5.96 11.27
C ASP A 82 13.67 -6.36 11.47
N SER A 83 13.40 -7.30 12.37
CA SER A 83 12.06 -7.85 12.62
C SER A 83 11.04 -6.85 13.18
N SER A 84 11.46 -5.67 13.61
CA SER A 84 10.56 -4.57 14.04
C SER A 84 10.07 -3.70 12.89
N ASP A 85 10.57 -3.95 11.68
CA ASP A 85 10.16 -3.25 10.48
C ASP A 85 9.00 -3.97 9.77
N LEU A 86 8.29 -3.24 8.92
CA LEU A 86 7.22 -3.74 8.06
C LEU A 86 7.61 -3.55 6.59
N VAL A 87 7.40 -4.57 5.77
CA VAL A 87 7.41 -4.40 4.32
C VAL A 87 5.97 -4.29 3.81
N ILE A 88 5.68 -3.24 3.06
CA ILE A 88 4.40 -3.04 2.36
C ILE A 88 4.66 -3.24 0.87
N ALA A 89 4.16 -4.32 0.31
CA ALA A 89 4.33 -4.64 -1.12
C ALA A 89 3.05 -4.35 -1.90
N ILE A 90 3.16 -3.46 -2.90
CA ILE A 90 2.07 -3.14 -3.82
C ILE A 90 2.39 -3.78 -5.17
N SER A 91 1.67 -4.85 -5.52
CA SER A 91 1.90 -5.59 -6.75
C SER A 91 0.60 -6.16 -7.30
N ARG A 92 0.06 -5.55 -8.34
CA ARG A 92 -1.23 -5.94 -8.93
C ARG A 92 -1.26 -7.41 -9.35
N SER A 93 -0.27 -7.88 -10.10
CA SER A 93 -0.17 -9.27 -10.55
C SER A 93 0.38 -10.22 -9.49
N GLY A 94 1.00 -9.68 -8.43
CA GLY A 94 1.69 -10.46 -7.41
C GLY A 94 2.84 -11.35 -7.91
N ALA A 95 3.28 -11.15 -9.16
CA ALA A 95 4.28 -12.01 -9.84
C ALA A 95 5.58 -11.26 -10.19
N SER A 96 5.76 -10.01 -9.75
CA SER A 96 6.99 -9.26 -10.02
C SER A 96 8.19 -9.92 -9.34
N THR A 97 9.13 -10.40 -10.14
CA THR A 97 10.36 -11.06 -9.65
C THR A 97 11.15 -10.20 -8.67
N GLN A 98 11.21 -8.89 -8.91
CA GLN A 98 11.91 -7.96 -8.01
C GLN A 98 11.21 -7.87 -6.66
N VAL A 99 9.89 -7.74 -6.65
CA VAL A 99 9.09 -7.69 -5.42
C VAL A 99 9.22 -9.02 -4.66
N LEU A 100 9.05 -10.16 -5.33
CA LEU A 100 9.16 -11.48 -4.70
C LEU A 100 10.54 -11.72 -4.06
N LYS A 101 11.62 -11.31 -4.73
CA LYS A 101 12.98 -11.37 -4.15
C LYS A 101 13.12 -10.51 -2.91
N ALA A 102 12.56 -9.28 -2.93
CA ALA A 102 12.56 -8.40 -1.76
C ALA A 102 11.79 -9.00 -0.59
N LEU A 103 10.63 -9.61 -0.85
CA LEU A 103 9.83 -10.28 0.18
C LEU A 103 10.54 -11.52 0.74
N SER A 104 11.24 -12.28 -0.09
CA SER A 104 12.08 -13.39 0.37
C SER A 104 13.19 -12.91 1.33
N LEU A 105 13.79 -11.75 1.06
CA LEU A 105 14.76 -11.13 1.96
C LEU A 105 14.09 -10.68 3.27
N ALA A 106 12.93 -10.03 3.20
CA ALA A 106 12.16 -9.60 4.35
C ALA A 106 11.78 -10.76 5.28
N LYS A 107 11.33 -11.89 4.71
CA LYS A 107 11.07 -13.12 5.51
C LYS A 107 12.31 -13.65 6.21
N LYS A 108 13.48 -13.63 5.57
CA LYS A 108 14.75 -14.03 6.22
C LYS A 108 15.14 -13.10 7.37
N LYS A 109 14.64 -11.87 7.36
CA LYS A 109 14.81 -10.86 8.42
C LYS A 109 13.69 -10.89 9.46
N GLU A 110 12.74 -11.82 9.32
CA GLU A 110 11.57 -11.97 10.20
C GLU A 110 10.67 -10.71 10.24
N MET A 111 10.76 -9.86 9.20
CA MET A 111 9.90 -8.70 9.06
C MET A 111 8.46 -9.12 8.80
N LYS A 112 7.50 -8.35 9.30
CA LYS A 112 6.10 -8.47 8.90
C LYS A 112 5.90 -7.97 7.47
N ILE A 113 4.93 -8.55 6.77
CA ILE A 113 4.65 -8.23 5.38
C ILE A 113 3.17 -7.98 5.17
N LEU A 114 2.85 -6.76 4.73
CA LEU A 114 1.52 -6.37 4.23
C LEU A 114 1.55 -6.39 2.69
N VAL A 115 0.61 -7.09 2.10
CA VAL A 115 0.48 -7.19 0.64
C VAL A 115 -0.78 -6.49 0.16
N ILE A 116 -0.66 -5.70 -0.90
CA ILE A 116 -1.78 -5.11 -1.67
C ILE A 116 -1.69 -5.68 -3.08
N THR A 117 -2.63 -6.55 -3.45
CA THR A 117 -2.59 -7.28 -4.74
C THR A 117 -3.99 -7.50 -5.32
N ALA A 118 -4.07 -7.65 -6.64
CA ALA A 118 -5.32 -7.99 -7.33
C ALA A 118 -5.47 -9.49 -7.62
N ASP A 119 -4.39 -10.25 -7.58
CA ASP A 119 -4.43 -11.70 -7.84
C ASP A 119 -4.33 -12.51 -6.54
N PRO A 120 -5.45 -13.10 -6.07
CA PRO A 120 -5.48 -13.90 -4.85
C PRO A 120 -4.71 -15.22 -4.94
N ASN A 121 -4.34 -15.66 -6.14
CA ASN A 121 -3.63 -16.92 -6.38
C ASN A 121 -2.15 -16.70 -6.71
N SER A 122 -1.67 -15.47 -6.60
CA SER A 122 -0.29 -15.12 -6.94
C SER A 122 0.71 -15.52 -5.87
N GLN A 123 1.96 -15.71 -6.26
CA GLN A 123 3.06 -16.12 -5.37
C GLN A 123 3.32 -15.12 -4.23
N ILE A 124 2.93 -13.85 -4.37
CA ILE A 124 3.11 -12.84 -3.31
C ILE A 124 2.34 -13.18 -2.04
N MET A 125 1.23 -13.94 -2.17
CA MET A 125 0.39 -14.34 -1.06
C MET A 125 1.12 -15.23 -0.05
N ASP A 126 2.07 -16.05 -0.50
CA ASP A 126 2.86 -16.97 0.34
C ASP A 126 3.76 -16.22 1.35
N PHE A 127 4.01 -14.94 1.10
CA PHE A 127 4.86 -14.10 1.95
C PHE A 127 4.07 -13.27 2.98
N SER A 128 2.75 -13.14 2.83
CA SER A 128 1.96 -12.16 3.55
C SER A 128 1.65 -12.54 5.00
N ASP A 129 1.70 -11.54 5.89
CA ASP A 129 1.12 -11.61 7.24
C ASP A 129 -0.26 -10.91 7.26
N ALA A 130 -0.50 -9.95 6.35
CA ALA A 130 -1.78 -9.30 6.11
C ALA A 130 -1.95 -9.00 4.61
N ILE A 131 -3.20 -8.99 4.15
CA ILE A 131 -3.54 -8.83 2.74
C ILE A 131 -4.67 -7.83 2.61
N LEU A 132 -4.50 -6.87 1.67
CA LEU A 132 -5.58 -6.05 1.16
C LEU A 132 -5.79 -6.44 -0.31
N GLN A 133 -6.80 -7.26 -0.54
CA GLN A 133 -7.08 -7.77 -1.88
C GLN A 133 -7.89 -6.75 -2.67
N ILE A 134 -7.36 -6.36 -3.82
CA ILE A 134 -8.07 -5.54 -4.80
C ILE A 134 -8.66 -6.49 -5.83
N ASN A 135 -9.95 -6.41 -6.10
CA ASN A 135 -10.51 -7.12 -7.25
C ASN A 135 -10.67 -6.13 -8.42
N ASP A 136 -9.89 -6.34 -9.45
CA ASP A 136 -10.03 -5.62 -10.72
C ASP A 136 -10.96 -6.40 -11.65
N THR A 137 -12.22 -6.57 -11.24
CA THR A 137 -13.26 -7.03 -12.14
C THR A 137 -13.51 -5.93 -13.16
N ASN A 138 -12.82 -6.04 -14.29
CA ASN A 138 -12.98 -5.16 -15.44
C ASN A 138 -14.39 -5.30 -16.02
N GLU A 139 -15.40 -4.70 -15.41
CA GLU A 139 -16.72 -4.51 -16.04
C GLU A 139 -16.68 -3.46 -17.18
N MET A 140 -15.56 -2.79 -17.37
CA MET A 140 -15.31 -1.97 -18.55
C MET A 140 -14.59 -2.77 -19.65
N HIS A 141 -15.06 -3.98 -19.95
CA HIS A 141 -14.68 -4.69 -21.16
C HIS A 141 -15.31 -4.07 -22.41
N ASP A 142 -14.95 -2.85 -22.71
CA ASP A 142 -14.79 -2.49 -24.11
C ASP A 142 -13.37 -2.93 -24.49
N GLN A 143 -13.27 -3.91 -25.40
CA GLN A 143 -12.06 -4.68 -25.71
C GLN A 143 -10.87 -3.85 -26.21
N ASN A 144 -10.97 -2.53 -26.24
CA ASN A 144 -9.99 -1.59 -26.78
C ASN A 144 -9.43 -0.58 -25.75
N VAL A 145 -9.87 -0.57 -24.50
CA VAL A 145 -9.33 0.34 -23.48
C VAL A 145 -8.83 -0.48 -22.29
N ARG A 146 -7.61 -1.00 -22.40
CA ARG A 146 -6.84 -1.36 -21.20
C ARG A 146 -6.49 -0.06 -20.50
N ALA A 147 -7.37 0.39 -19.62
CA ALA A 147 -7.01 1.45 -18.71
C ALA A 147 -6.04 0.86 -17.69
N ASP A 148 -4.76 1.23 -17.78
CA ASP A 148 -3.75 1.02 -16.72
C ASP A 148 -4.11 1.91 -15.52
N SER A 149 -5.33 1.72 -15.01
CA SER A 149 -5.88 2.51 -13.92
C SER A 149 -5.42 1.94 -12.59
N HIS A 150 -4.78 2.76 -11.78
CA HIS A 150 -4.41 2.47 -10.39
C HIS A 150 -5.41 3.04 -9.39
N LEU A 151 -6.64 3.27 -9.83
CA LEU A 151 -7.71 3.85 -9.03
C LEU A 151 -7.97 3.08 -7.73
N LEU A 152 -7.96 1.76 -7.81
CA LEU A 152 -8.28 0.91 -6.65
C LEU A 152 -7.15 0.89 -5.63
N GLU A 153 -5.90 0.82 -6.08
CA GLU A 153 -4.73 0.89 -5.20
C GLU A 153 -4.66 2.24 -4.50
N LEU A 154 -4.94 3.35 -5.22
CA LEU A 154 -5.00 4.68 -4.61
C LEU A 154 -6.16 4.79 -3.62
N ALA A 155 -7.31 4.19 -3.91
CA ALA A 155 -8.43 4.16 -2.98
C ALA A 155 -8.10 3.36 -1.70
N VAL A 156 -7.30 2.28 -1.82
CA VAL A 156 -6.78 1.53 -0.67
C VAL A 156 -5.80 2.39 0.15
N ASN A 157 -4.90 3.13 -0.52
CA ASN A 157 -4.03 4.10 0.17
C ASN A 157 -4.86 5.12 0.95
N ASP A 158 -5.93 5.69 0.35
CA ASP A 158 -6.84 6.62 1.01
C ASP A 158 -7.51 5.98 2.24
N ALA A 159 -8.01 4.76 2.09
CA ALA A 159 -8.67 4.04 3.18
C ALA A 159 -7.71 3.77 4.35
N LEU A 160 -6.48 3.35 4.08
CA LEU A 160 -5.45 3.15 5.10
C LEU A 160 -5.14 4.44 5.86
N ILE A 161 -4.89 5.53 5.14
CA ILE A 161 -4.61 6.84 5.76
C ILE A 161 -5.83 7.31 6.58
N TYR A 162 -7.05 7.10 6.09
CA TYR A 162 -8.26 7.45 6.82
C TYR A 162 -8.37 6.67 8.14
N VAL A 163 -8.15 5.35 8.11
CA VAL A 163 -8.20 4.51 9.31
C VAL A 163 -7.13 4.93 10.32
N ILE A 164 -5.89 5.09 9.85
CA ILE A 164 -4.76 5.50 10.68
C ILE A 164 -5.04 6.82 11.40
N LYS A 165 -5.65 7.81 10.72
CA LYS A 165 -5.93 9.14 11.29
C LYS A 165 -7.11 9.17 12.26
N ASN A 166 -8.13 8.36 12.00
CA ASN A 166 -9.43 8.52 12.64
C ASN A 166 -9.77 7.43 13.65
N TYR A 167 -8.93 6.39 13.76
CA TYR A 167 -9.21 5.30 14.68
C TYR A 167 -8.52 5.52 16.04
N PRO A 168 -9.27 5.63 17.14
CA PRO A 168 -8.72 6.02 18.46
C PRO A 168 -7.70 5.04 19.05
N LEU A 169 -7.64 3.79 18.53
CA LEU A 169 -6.67 2.77 18.96
C LEU A 169 -5.26 3.05 18.44
N PHE A 170 -5.11 3.96 17.47
CA PHE A 170 -3.85 4.35 16.88
C PHE A 170 -3.51 5.76 17.36
N ASN A 171 -3.16 5.91 18.64
CA ASN A 171 -2.69 7.19 19.19
C ASN A 171 -1.34 7.55 18.58
N PHE A 172 -1.37 8.31 17.49
CA PHE A 172 -0.16 8.93 16.90
C PHE A 172 0.28 10.21 17.64
N ASP A 173 -0.58 10.76 18.50
CA ASP A 173 -0.32 12.04 19.16
C ASP A 173 0.98 12.04 20.01
N ASP A 174 1.43 10.86 20.46
CA ASP A 174 2.70 10.74 21.19
C ASP A 174 3.93 10.65 20.28
N LYS A 175 3.77 10.48 18.97
CA LYS A 175 4.89 10.30 18.02
C LYS A 175 5.13 11.49 17.10
N LEU A 176 4.22 12.47 17.07
CA LEU A 176 4.35 13.63 16.21
C LEU A 176 4.67 14.89 17.04
N PRO A 177 5.86 15.44 16.89
CA PRO A 177 6.00 16.87 17.09
C PRO A 177 5.37 17.53 15.85
N THR A 178 4.22 18.14 16.05
CA THR A 178 3.65 19.23 15.25
C THR A 178 3.64 19.07 13.73
N GLN A 179 2.49 19.33 13.18
CA GLN A 179 2.20 19.46 11.76
C GLN A 179 3.30 20.28 11.08
N ILE A 180 3.79 19.81 9.95
CA ILE A 180 4.69 20.54 9.04
C ILE A 180 4.17 21.96 8.67
N ASN A 181 2.96 22.29 9.05
CA ASN A 181 2.37 23.63 8.89
C ASN A 181 3.09 24.71 9.70
N ASP A 182 3.92 24.35 10.70
CA ASP A 182 4.67 25.29 11.53
C ASP A 182 6.14 25.40 11.10
N VAL A 183 6.57 24.68 10.06
CA VAL A 183 7.87 24.91 9.44
C VAL A 183 7.69 26.07 8.47
N GLU A 184 7.98 27.28 8.90
CA GLU A 184 8.26 28.38 7.99
C GLU A 184 9.37 27.91 7.04
N LEU A 185 9.04 27.76 5.78
CA LEU A 185 10.02 27.53 4.74
C LEU A 185 10.90 28.78 4.69
N LEU A 186 12.10 28.69 5.29
CA LEU A 186 13.17 29.64 5.10
C LEU A 186 13.64 29.65 3.64
#